data_ee459961e572bd6bd0b507bba9577d3d
#
_entry.id   ee459961e572bd6bd0b507bba9577d3d
#
_cell.length_a   1.000
_cell.length_b   1.000
_cell.length_c   1.000
_cell.angle_alpha   90.00
_cell.angle_beta   90.00
_cell.angle_gamma   90.00
#
_symmetry.space_group_name_H-M   'P 1'
#
loop_
_entity.id
_entity.type
_entity.pdbx_description
1 polymer ?
#
loop_
_entity_poly.entity_id
_entity_poly.type
_entity_poly.pdbx_seq_one_letter_code
_entity_poly.pdbx_strand_id
1 'polypeptide(L)'
;MRTILSLPFIFALLSSPVGAQRPVKVFISADMEGITGVVTDQQLGPAGFEYQRFREFMTAEVLAAIEGAREAGATQFVVADAHGNGQNLLIERLPRDVTVIRSWPRPLGMMQGIDSTFAAAIFIGYHASTTNPAGVRAHTFSSATLAGVALNDTDVPEGGVNAAIAGHYGVPVVMVSGDDAAVEEVRRVVGQIEGAIVKRNISFHSAATMTPETGQQYIRERARAAVANRARYRPYRLTAPVRLDLTFKNYRPAELLAYLPNVERTTAHGVRFVGRDIVEVSRFLQFVNGYSADLSP
;
A
#
# COMPACT_ATOMS: atom_id res chain seq x y z
N MET A 1 -22.35 -76.80 -29.79
CA MET A 1 -21.20 -75.97 -29.48
C MET A 1 -21.56 -74.49 -29.72
N ARG A 2 -21.74 -73.69 -28.66
CA ARG A 2 -22.03 -72.25 -28.80
C ARG A 2 -20.75 -71.50 -28.41
N THR A 3 -20.16 -70.82 -29.35
CA THR A 3 -18.95 -70.00 -29.19
C THR A 3 -19.38 -68.64 -28.62
N ILE A 4 -18.87 -68.30 -27.41
CA ILE A 4 -19.11 -66.98 -26.80
C ILE A 4 -17.91 -66.07 -27.23
N LEU A 5 -18.23 -65.06 -28.03
CA LEU A 5 -17.25 -63.99 -28.37
C LEU A 5 -17.26 -62.97 -27.19
N SER A 6 -16.16 -62.84 -26.48
CA SER A 6 -15.93 -61.83 -25.48
C SER A 6 -15.32 -60.60 -26.17
N LEU A 7 -16.03 -59.47 -26.16
CA LEU A 7 -15.54 -58.15 -26.56
C LEU A 7 -14.73 -57.52 -25.41
N PRO A 8 -13.54 -56.97 -25.67
CA PRO A 8 -12.81 -56.21 -24.64
C PRO A 8 -13.42 -54.80 -24.49
N PHE A 9 -13.80 -54.46 -23.27
CA PHE A 9 -14.21 -53.12 -22.92
C PHE A 9 -12.95 -52.24 -22.76
N ILE A 10 -12.67 -51.31 -23.70
CA ILE A 10 -11.62 -50.33 -23.62
C ILE A 10 -12.13 -49.18 -22.76
N PHE A 11 -11.61 -49.05 -21.54
CA PHE A 11 -11.82 -47.88 -20.65
C PHE A 11 -10.95 -46.74 -21.16
N ALA A 12 -11.53 -45.80 -21.88
CA ALA A 12 -10.87 -44.54 -22.25
C ALA A 12 -10.81 -43.65 -20.98
N LEU A 13 -9.64 -43.52 -20.39
CA LEU A 13 -9.37 -42.52 -19.37
C LEU A 13 -9.39 -41.12 -20.01
N LEU A 14 -10.53 -40.43 -19.87
CA LEU A 14 -10.66 -39.02 -20.18
C LEU A 14 -9.81 -38.22 -19.16
N SER A 15 -8.58 -37.91 -19.49
CA SER A 15 -7.80 -36.92 -18.79
C SER A 15 -8.42 -35.54 -19.04
N SER A 16 -9.17 -35.01 -18.07
CA SER A 16 -9.61 -33.62 -18.10
C SER A 16 -8.37 -32.72 -18.18
N PRO A 17 -8.35 -31.72 -19.08
CA PRO A 17 -7.25 -30.77 -19.11
C PRO A 17 -7.21 -30.06 -17.75
N VAL A 18 -6.11 -30.18 -17.04
CA VAL A 18 -5.84 -29.32 -15.87
C VAL A 18 -5.83 -27.87 -16.38
N GLY A 19 -6.93 -27.18 -16.17
CA GLY A 19 -7.07 -25.78 -16.55
C GLY A 19 -5.88 -25.03 -15.93
N ALA A 20 -5.06 -24.38 -16.75
CA ALA A 20 -3.93 -23.59 -16.29
C ALA A 20 -4.46 -22.57 -15.26
N GLN A 21 -4.10 -22.77 -14.00
CA GLN A 21 -4.52 -21.90 -12.90
C GLN A 21 -4.00 -20.50 -13.19
N ARG A 22 -4.89 -19.50 -13.21
CA ARG A 22 -4.48 -18.12 -13.48
C ARG A 22 -3.38 -17.71 -12.51
N PRO A 23 -2.31 -17.04 -12.98
CA PRO A 23 -1.23 -16.61 -12.11
C PRO A 23 -1.76 -15.71 -10.99
N VAL A 24 -1.36 -15.97 -9.76
CA VAL A 24 -1.70 -15.13 -8.60
C VAL A 24 -0.71 -13.96 -8.57
N LYS A 25 -1.17 -12.79 -9.00
CA LYS A 25 -0.38 -11.56 -9.07
C LYS A 25 -0.63 -10.72 -7.82
N VAL A 26 0.43 -10.34 -7.11
CA VAL A 26 0.37 -9.56 -5.87
C VAL A 26 1.05 -8.22 -6.08
N PHE A 27 0.36 -7.14 -5.67
CA PHE A 27 0.90 -5.79 -5.62
C PHE A 27 1.41 -5.50 -4.21
N ILE A 28 2.61 -4.93 -4.08
CA ILE A 28 3.17 -4.51 -2.81
C ILE A 28 3.47 -3.01 -2.89
N SER A 29 2.85 -2.21 -2.02
CA SER A 29 3.25 -0.82 -1.78
C SER A 29 4.12 -0.78 -0.53
N ALA A 30 5.35 -0.30 -0.67
CA ALA A 30 6.33 -0.28 0.40
C ALA A 30 6.64 1.16 0.82
N ASP A 31 6.37 1.45 2.09
CA ASP A 31 6.66 2.69 2.77
C ASP A 31 7.74 2.46 3.85
N MET A 32 8.22 3.50 4.52
CA MET A 32 9.38 3.35 5.41
C MET A 32 9.09 3.67 6.87
N GLU A 33 8.16 4.56 7.17
CA GLU A 33 7.84 4.98 8.54
C GLU A 33 7.41 3.81 9.44
N GLY A 34 6.67 2.87 8.89
CA GLY A 34 6.16 1.69 9.60
C GLY A 34 7.13 0.52 9.69
N ILE A 35 8.33 0.59 9.07
CA ILE A 35 9.33 -0.47 9.13
C ILE A 35 9.81 -0.67 10.57
N THR A 36 10.16 -1.91 10.90
CA THR A 36 10.70 -2.30 12.20
C THR A 36 11.86 -1.39 12.61
N GLY A 37 11.76 -0.77 13.78
CA GLY A 37 12.81 0.08 14.36
C GLY A 37 12.81 1.53 13.90
N VAL A 38 12.04 1.93 12.89
CA VAL A 38 11.95 3.34 12.48
C VAL A 38 11.18 4.15 13.51
N VAL A 39 11.76 5.28 13.97
CA VAL A 39 11.18 6.19 14.95
C VAL A 39 11.42 7.67 14.66
N THR A 40 12.47 8.02 13.88
CA THR A 40 12.84 9.43 13.59
C THR A 40 13.22 9.63 12.14
N ASP A 41 13.45 10.88 11.73
CA ASP A 41 13.92 11.23 10.38
C ASP A 41 15.31 10.68 10.06
N GLN A 42 16.08 10.28 11.09
CA GLN A 42 17.43 9.73 10.89
C GLN A 42 17.43 8.40 10.14
N GLN A 43 16.29 7.69 10.13
CA GLN A 43 16.11 6.44 9.40
C GLN A 43 15.46 6.66 8.02
N LEU A 44 14.83 7.81 7.76
CA LEU A 44 13.82 7.99 6.70
C LEU A 44 14.34 8.68 5.43
N GLY A 45 15.49 9.31 5.45
CA GLY A 45 15.96 10.06 4.28
C GLY A 45 17.47 10.08 4.13
N PRO A 46 17.99 10.42 2.92
CA PRO A 46 19.41 10.34 2.58
C PRO A 46 20.35 11.12 3.49
N ALA A 47 19.85 12.17 4.17
CA ALA A 47 20.61 12.97 5.14
C ALA A 47 20.69 12.30 6.52
N GLY A 48 19.90 11.27 6.80
CA GLY A 48 19.88 10.59 8.08
C GLY A 48 21.04 9.60 8.23
N PHE A 49 21.66 9.58 9.41
CA PHE A 49 22.85 8.74 9.64
C PHE A 49 22.58 7.24 9.65
N GLU A 50 21.33 6.81 9.85
CA GLU A 50 20.91 5.41 9.81
C GLU A 50 20.20 5.01 8.51
N TYR A 51 19.91 5.95 7.61
CA TYR A 51 19.09 5.71 6.42
C TYR A 51 19.56 4.53 5.58
N GLN A 52 20.86 4.39 5.30
CA GLN A 52 21.39 3.30 4.48
C GLN A 52 21.10 1.93 5.11
N ARG A 53 21.24 1.83 6.44
CA ARG A 53 20.93 0.60 7.18
C ARG A 53 19.43 0.29 7.14
N PHE A 54 18.57 1.30 7.26
CA PHE A 54 17.13 1.10 7.27
C PHE A 54 16.55 0.81 5.88
N ARG A 55 17.22 1.21 4.80
CA ARG A 55 16.94 0.72 3.44
C ARG A 55 17.10 -0.80 3.35
N GLU A 56 18.11 -1.36 4.02
CA GLU A 56 18.30 -2.82 4.09
C GLU A 56 17.13 -3.50 4.81
N PHE A 57 16.66 -2.93 5.93
CA PHE A 57 15.52 -3.47 6.68
C PHE A 57 14.23 -3.37 5.87
N MET A 58 13.95 -2.24 5.24
CA MET A 58 12.81 -2.07 4.34
C MET A 58 12.81 -3.09 3.21
N THR A 59 13.96 -3.27 2.56
CA THR A 59 14.11 -4.26 1.48
C THR A 59 13.88 -5.68 1.99
N ALA A 60 14.38 -6.00 3.17
CA ALA A 60 14.21 -7.31 3.78
C ALA A 60 12.75 -7.59 4.20
N GLU A 61 12.01 -6.59 4.66
CA GLU A 61 10.57 -6.74 4.96
C GLU A 61 9.75 -6.95 3.67
N VAL A 62 10.09 -6.27 2.58
CA VAL A 62 9.48 -6.51 1.26
C VAL A 62 9.78 -7.92 0.76
N LEU A 63 11.03 -8.39 0.91
CA LEU A 63 11.42 -9.76 0.57
C LEU A 63 10.65 -10.79 1.40
N ALA A 64 10.51 -10.57 2.70
CA ALA A 64 9.73 -11.42 3.59
C ALA A 64 8.25 -11.52 3.15
N ALA A 65 7.66 -10.39 2.74
CA ALA A 65 6.29 -10.39 2.20
C ALA A 65 6.18 -11.15 0.88
N ILE A 66 7.15 -11.00 -0.04
CA ILE A 66 7.22 -11.74 -1.30
C ILE A 66 7.33 -13.25 -1.04
N GLU A 67 8.22 -13.66 -0.13
CA GLU A 67 8.40 -15.07 0.22
C GLU A 67 7.13 -15.67 0.81
N GLY A 68 6.50 -15.00 1.79
CA GLY A 68 5.25 -15.46 2.38
C GLY A 68 4.12 -15.56 1.35
N ALA A 69 4.01 -14.59 0.43
CA ALA A 69 3.04 -14.63 -0.65
C ALA A 69 3.31 -15.77 -1.64
N ARG A 70 4.57 -16.06 -1.96
CA ARG A 70 4.96 -17.23 -2.80
C ARG A 70 4.59 -18.56 -2.17
N GLU A 71 4.81 -18.72 -0.88
CA GLU A 71 4.38 -19.92 -0.14
C GLU A 71 2.85 -20.14 -0.23
N ALA A 72 2.08 -19.06 -0.42
CA ALA A 72 0.62 -19.10 -0.63
C ALA A 72 0.20 -19.16 -2.10
N GLY A 73 1.16 -19.42 -3.01
CA GLY A 73 0.91 -19.62 -4.44
C GLY A 73 0.95 -18.36 -5.31
N ALA A 74 1.45 -17.22 -4.80
CA ALA A 74 1.70 -16.05 -5.64
C ALA A 74 2.88 -16.30 -6.58
N THR A 75 2.74 -15.89 -7.87
CA THR A 75 3.71 -16.17 -8.91
C THR A 75 4.22 -14.92 -9.62
N GLN A 76 3.58 -13.77 -9.44
CA GLN A 76 3.96 -12.50 -10.05
C GLN A 76 3.87 -11.36 -9.05
N PHE A 77 4.83 -10.44 -9.12
CA PHE A 77 4.93 -9.33 -8.17
C PHE A 77 5.23 -8.01 -8.86
N VAL A 78 4.54 -6.98 -8.43
CA VAL A 78 4.91 -5.58 -8.67
C VAL A 78 5.08 -4.92 -7.31
N VAL A 79 6.21 -4.27 -7.11
CA VAL A 79 6.55 -3.53 -5.88
C VAL A 79 6.67 -2.05 -6.20
N ALA A 80 5.90 -1.21 -5.55
CA ALA A 80 6.04 0.23 -5.60
C ALA A 80 6.88 0.70 -4.38
N ASP A 81 8.03 1.28 -4.64
CA ASP A 81 8.81 2.02 -3.64
C ASP A 81 8.09 3.34 -3.40
N ALA A 82 7.40 3.46 -2.28
CA ALA A 82 6.38 4.47 -2.05
C ALA A 82 6.76 5.54 -0.99
N HIS A 83 7.95 5.42 -0.38
CA HIS A 83 8.43 6.37 0.61
C HIS A 83 9.26 7.49 0.00
N GLY A 84 9.07 8.72 0.50
CA GLY A 84 9.93 9.86 0.23
C GLY A 84 10.22 10.08 -1.26
N ASN A 85 11.48 9.91 -1.68
CA ASN A 85 11.90 10.07 -3.08
C ASN A 85 11.57 8.85 -3.98
N GLY A 86 11.04 7.76 -3.44
CA GLY A 86 10.75 6.52 -4.18
C GLY A 86 11.99 5.78 -4.67
N GLN A 87 13.11 5.88 -3.94
CA GLN A 87 14.39 5.27 -4.28
C GLN A 87 15.04 4.57 -3.07
N ASN A 88 14.22 4.01 -2.19
CA ASN A 88 14.65 3.47 -0.91
C ASN A 88 15.06 1.99 -1.01
N LEU A 89 14.33 1.21 -1.81
CA LEU A 89 14.60 -0.23 -1.97
C LEU A 89 15.94 -0.48 -2.66
N LEU A 90 16.68 -1.47 -2.17
CA LEU A 90 17.90 -2.01 -2.78
C LEU A 90 17.49 -2.98 -3.89
N ILE A 91 17.29 -2.47 -5.10
CA ILE A 91 16.69 -3.21 -6.22
C ILE A 91 17.53 -4.43 -6.65
N GLU A 92 18.81 -4.39 -6.45
CA GLU A 92 19.75 -5.50 -6.73
C GLU A 92 19.54 -6.71 -5.81
N ARG A 93 18.83 -6.54 -4.70
CA ARG A 93 18.48 -7.61 -3.75
C ARG A 93 17.14 -8.26 -4.04
N LEU A 94 16.31 -7.63 -4.89
CA LEU A 94 14.99 -8.17 -5.23
C LEU A 94 15.09 -9.31 -6.25
N PRO A 95 14.17 -10.30 -6.20
CA PRO A 95 14.13 -11.38 -7.17
C PRO A 95 13.95 -10.86 -8.61
N ARG A 96 14.55 -11.60 -9.58
CA ARG A 96 14.56 -11.19 -11.01
C ARG A 96 13.18 -11.07 -11.65
N ASP A 97 12.19 -11.75 -11.11
CA ASP A 97 10.80 -11.77 -11.58
C ASP A 97 9.92 -10.70 -10.94
N VAL A 98 10.49 -9.78 -10.15
CA VAL A 98 9.80 -8.65 -9.54
C VAL A 98 9.96 -7.40 -10.40
N THR A 99 8.83 -6.76 -10.73
CA THR A 99 8.85 -5.42 -11.33
C THR A 99 8.82 -4.39 -10.22
N VAL A 100 9.71 -3.39 -10.26
CA VAL A 100 9.79 -2.31 -9.28
C VAL A 100 9.39 -0.97 -9.89
N ILE A 101 8.48 -0.27 -9.25
CA ILE A 101 8.10 1.10 -9.59
C ILE A 101 8.89 2.05 -8.68
N ARG A 102 9.63 2.97 -9.27
CA ARG A 102 10.53 3.91 -8.56
C ARG A 102 10.30 5.34 -8.91
N SER A 103 10.59 6.25 -7.96
CA SER A 103 10.60 7.71 -8.10
C SER A 103 9.25 8.32 -8.50
N TRP A 104 9.17 9.60 -8.63
CA TRP A 104 7.98 10.42 -8.86
C TRP A 104 8.14 11.36 -10.07
N PRO A 105 7.06 11.92 -10.66
CA PRO A 105 5.64 11.78 -10.28
C PRO A 105 4.99 10.52 -10.85
N ARG A 106 3.87 10.08 -10.24
CA ARG A 106 3.10 8.89 -10.63
C ARG A 106 1.60 9.17 -10.56
N PRO A 107 0.82 8.97 -11.62
CA PRO A 107 -0.63 9.24 -11.62
C PRO A 107 -1.44 8.55 -10.50
N LEU A 108 -1.04 7.33 -10.11
CA LEU A 108 -1.68 6.57 -9.03
C LEU A 108 -0.88 6.62 -7.71
N GLY A 109 0.09 7.54 -7.58
CA GLY A 109 0.89 7.71 -6.36
C GLY A 109 1.59 6.41 -5.95
N MET A 110 1.42 6.05 -4.68
CA MET A 110 1.99 4.84 -4.06
C MET A 110 1.44 3.54 -4.68
N MET A 111 0.35 3.60 -5.43
CA MET A 111 -0.31 2.46 -6.07
C MET A 111 -0.03 2.37 -7.57
N GLN A 112 0.94 3.14 -8.10
CA GLN A 112 1.29 3.08 -9.52
C GLN A 112 1.71 1.68 -9.93
N GLY A 113 1.12 1.19 -11.02
CA GLY A 113 1.34 -0.16 -11.55
C GLY A 113 0.28 -1.19 -11.15
N ILE A 114 -0.67 -0.83 -10.28
CA ILE A 114 -1.83 -1.69 -9.97
C ILE A 114 -2.86 -1.64 -11.11
N ASP A 115 -3.48 -2.78 -11.38
CA ASP A 115 -4.59 -2.94 -12.31
C ASP A 115 -5.51 -4.09 -11.89
N SER A 116 -6.58 -4.35 -12.65
CA SER A 116 -7.55 -5.40 -12.35
C SER A 116 -7.04 -6.84 -12.49
N THR A 117 -5.80 -7.04 -12.90
CA THR A 117 -5.18 -8.38 -13.01
C THR A 117 -4.60 -8.87 -11.69
N PHE A 118 -4.46 -7.98 -10.69
CA PHE A 118 -3.95 -8.35 -9.38
C PHE A 118 -5.00 -9.07 -8.53
N ALA A 119 -4.54 -10.11 -7.83
CA ALA A 119 -5.38 -10.89 -6.92
C ALA A 119 -5.42 -10.31 -5.49
N ALA A 120 -4.42 -9.52 -5.12
CA ALA A 120 -4.27 -8.93 -3.79
C ALA A 120 -3.29 -7.75 -3.79
N ALA A 121 -3.46 -6.84 -2.83
CA ALA A 121 -2.49 -5.81 -2.48
C ALA A 121 -2.01 -5.99 -1.02
N ILE A 122 -0.72 -5.77 -0.80
CA ILE A 122 -0.05 -5.79 0.51
C ILE A 122 0.60 -4.43 0.75
N PHE A 123 0.45 -3.90 1.95
CA PHE A 123 1.07 -2.65 2.38
C PHE A 123 2.16 -2.95 3.40
N ILE A 124 3.40 -2.55 3.12
CA ILE A 124 4.57 -2.76 3.98
C ILE A 124 5.05 -1.41 4.50
N GLY A 125 5.31 -1.34 5.82
CA GLY A 125 5.91 -0.18 6.44
C GLY A 125 5.02 1.06 6.52
N TYR A 126 3.71 0.89 6.57
CA TYR A 126 2.73 1.99 6.65
C TYR A 126 2.63 2.57 8.05
N HIS A 127 2.19 3.80 8.13
CA HIS A 127 2.03 4.59 9.37
C HIS A 127 0.59 5.13 9.50
N ALA A 128 0.27 5.66 10.69
CA ALA A 128 -1.02 6.26 10.99
C ALA A 128 -1.18 7.65 10.34
N SER A 129 -2.43 8.10 10.25
CA SER A 129 -2.80 9.40 9.67
C SER A 129 -2.28 10.58 10.47
N THR A 130 -2.22 11.76 9.83
CA THR A 130 -1.81 13.01 10.45
C THR A 130 -2.70 13.46 11.62
N THR A 131 -3.92 12.94 11.71
CA THR A 131 -4.88 13.24 12.79
C THR A 131 -4.82 12.25 13.95
N ASN A 132 -4.01 11.18 13.85
CA ASN A 132 -3.89 10.17 14.89
C ASN A 132 -2.79 10.50 15.91
N PRO A 133 -3.13 10.80 17.19
CA PRO A 133 -2.13 11.13 18.21
C PRO A 133 -1.32 9.93 18.71
N ALA A 134 -1.74 8.69 18.38
CA ALA A 134 -1.12 7.46 18.84
C ALA A 134 -0.22 6.78 17.81
N GLY A 135 0.08 7.43 16.66
CA GLY A 135 0.93 6.85 15.62
C GLY A 135 2.39 7.27 15.75
N VAL A 136 3.30 6.33 15.49
CA VAL A 136 4.73 6.62 15.32
C VAL A 136 4.91 7.28 13.96
N ARG A 137 5.52 8.46 13.91
CA ARG A 137 5.72 9.21 12.64
C ARG A 137 4.43 9.49 11.86
N ALA A 138 3.29 9.58 12.54
CA ALA A 138 1.97 9.76 11.96
C ALA A 138 1.88 11.01 11.07
N HIS A 139 1.48 10.82 9.81
CA HIS A 139 1.21 11.89 8.84
C HIS A 139 0.40 11.30 7.67
N THR A 140 0.02 12.14 6.70
CA THR A 140 -0.65 11.68 5.47
C THR A 140 -0.04 12.45 4.29
N PHE A 141 0.72 11.78 3.43
CA PHE A 141 1.49 12.24 2.26
C PHE A 141 2.58 13.28 2.56
N SER A 142 2.29 14.29 3.35
CA SER A 142 3.26 15.34 3.67
C SER A 142 3.17 15.75 5.13
N SER A 143 4.16 15.32 5.92
CA SER A 143 4.30 15.75 7.30
C SER A 143 4.58 17.26 7.43
N ALA A 144 5.11 17.90 6.37
CA ALA A 144 5.41 19.33 6.37
C ALA A 144 4.19 20.21 6.07
N THR A 145 3.28 19.77 5.21
CA THR A 145 2.24 20.64 4.64
C THR A 145 0.81 20.27 5.01
N LEU A 146 0.50 19.00 5.19
CA LEU A 146 -0.87 18.52 5.45
C LEU A 146 -1.15 18.33 6.94
N ALA A 147 -2.31 18.80 7.38
CA ALA A 147 -2.85 18.63 8.72
C ALA A 147 -4.09 17.70 8.73
N GLY A 148 -4.69 17.40 7.58
CA GLY A 148 -5.81 16.48 7.46
C GLY A 148 -6.06 16.09 6.02
N VAL A 149 -6.48 14.83 5.81
CA VAL A 149 -6.93 14.27 4.54
C VAL A 149 -8.19 13.46 4.80
N ALA A 150 -9.28 13.79 4.12
CA ALA A 150 -10.52 13.04 4.21
C ALA A 150 -11.06 12.68 2.83
N LEU A 151 -11.66 11.49 2.72
CA LEU A 151 -12.39 11.01 1.55
C LEU A 151 -13.85 10.80 1.92
N ASN A 152 -14.78 11.44 1.19
CA ASN A 152 -16.22 11.35 1.44
C ASN A 152 -16.57 11.55 2.94
N ASP A 153 -16.03 12.61 3.54
CA ASP A 153 -16.22 13.01 4.94
C ASP A 153 -15.58 12.08 5.99
N THR A 154 -14.71 11.15 5.57
CA THR A 154 -14.02 10.25 6.48
C THR A 154 -12.53 10.54 6.46
N ASP A 155 -11.94 10.85 7.62
CA ASP A 155 -10.49 10.99 7.77
C ASP A 155 -9.80 9.66 7.43
N VAL A 156 -8.78 9.72 6.60
CA VAL A 156 -8.08 8.52 6.12
C VAL A 156 -6.56 8.64 6.24
N PRO A 157 -5.88 7.54 6.62
CA PRO A 157 -4.44 7.41 6.43
C PRO A 157 -4.12 7.20 4.94
N GLU A 158 -2.84 7.25 4.58
CA GLU A 158 -2.38 6.88 3.23
C GLU A 158 -2.87 5.50 2.81
N GLY A 159 -2.84 4.54 3.74
CA GLY A 159 -3.37 3.20 3.52
C GLY A 159 -4.85 3.18 3.13
N GLY A 160 -5.64 4.15 3.62
CA GLY A 160 -7.06 4.32 3.24
C GLY A 160 -7.22 4.81 1.81
N VAL A 161 -6.45 5.84 1.42
CA VAL A 161 -6.44 6.36 0.04
C VAL A 161 -5.96 5.27 -0.93
N ASN A 162 -4.90 4.58 -0.59
CA ASN A 162 -4.30 3.52 -1.40
C ASN A 162 -5.23 2.30 -1.53
N ALA A 163 -5.96 1.96 -0.46
CA ALA A 163 -6.98 0.93 -0.50
C ALA A 163 -8.15 1.29 -1.41
N ALA A 164 -8.55 2.56 -1.46
CA ALA A 164 -9.57 3.04 -2.38
C ALA A 164 -9.10 2.95 -3.84
N ILE A 165 -7.82 3.26 -4.13
CA ILE A 165 -7.24 3.08 -5.46
C ILE A 165 -7.22 1.59 -5.84
N ALA A 166 -6.77 0.68 -4.96
CA ALA A 166 -6.82 -0.75 -5.18
C ALA A 166 -8.26 -1.24 -5.45
N GLY A 167 -9.21 -0.75 -4.63
CA GLY A 167 -10.63 -1.07 -4.75
C GLY A 167 -11.28 -0.61 -6.04
N HIS A 168 -10.82 0.52 -6.61
CA HIS A 168 -11.25 0.97 -7.95
C HIS A 168 -10.99 -0.09 -9.01
N TYR A 169 -9.85 -0.75 -8.95
CA TYR A 169 -9.49 -1.87 -9.85
C TYR A 169 -10.05 -3.23 -9.40
N GLY A 170 -10.82 -3.28 -8.31
CA GLY A 170 -11.39 -4.52 -7.80
C GLY A 170 -10.40 -5.38 -7.01
N VAL A 171 -9.26 -4.83 -6.60
CA VAL A 171 -8.21 -5.53 -5.86
C VAL A 171 -8.39 -5.31 -4.35
N PRO A 172 -8.52 -6.38 -3.54
CA PRO A 172 -8.56 -6.24 -2.09
C PRO A 172 -7.16 -5.95 -1.53
N VAL A 173 -7.08 -5.07 -0.54
CA VAL A 173 -5.94 -5.04 0.38
C VAL A 173 -6.11 -6.19 1.35
N VAL A 174 -5.09 -7.05 1.47
CA VAL A 174 -5.18 -8.26 2.27
C VAL A 174 -4.31 -8.22 3.53
N MET A 175 -3.30 -7.33 3.54
CA MET A 175 -2.36 -7.18 4.65
C MET A 175 -1.81 -5.75 4.73
N VAL A 176 -1.53 -5.32 5.96
CA VAL A 176 -0.74 -4.12 6.26
C VAL A 176 0.29 -4.42 7.36
N SER A 177 1.51 -3.92 7.23
CA SER A 177 2.51 -3.87 8.30
C SER A 177 2.81 -2.44 8.71
N GLY A 178 3.11 -2.23 10.00
CA GLY A 178 3.40 -0.94 10.57
C GLY A 178 3.36 -0.95 12.10
N ASP A 179 3.12 0.21 12.70
CA ASP A 179 2.80 0.28 14.12
C ASP A 179 1.34 -0.14 14.39
N ASP A 180 0.99 -0.25 15.66
CA ASP A 180 -0.36 -0.66 16.09
C ASP A 180 -1.43 0.33 15.63
N ALA A 181 -1.17 1.64 15.66
CA ALA A 181 -2.10 2.65 15.20
C ALA A 181 -2.35 2.59 13.69
N ALA A 182 -1.30 2.38 12.88
CA ALA A 182 -1.39 2.22 11.44
C ALA A 182 -2.26 1.03 11.04
N VAL A 183 -2.01 -0.14 11.64
CA VAL A 183 -2.76 -1.36 11.39
C VAL A 183 -4.24 -1.18 11.75
N GLU A 184 -4.53 -0.57 12.91
CA GLU A 184 -5.87 -0.28 13.37
C GLU A 184 -6.63 0.67 12.41
N GLU A 185 -5.99 1.76 11.97
CA GLU A 185 -6.61 2.72 11.05
C GLU A 185 -6.93 2.12 9.69
N VAL A 186 -6.00 1.37 9.12
CA VAL A 186 -6.26 0.70 7.83
C VAL A 186 -7.40 -0.30 7.98
N ARG A 187 -7.44 -1.10 9.07
CA ARG A 187 -8.55 -2.02 9.35
C ARG A 187 -9.90 -1.32 9.52
N ARG A 188 -9.91 -0.14 10.11
CA ARG A 188 -11.14 0.66 10.26
C ARG A 188 -11.72 1.05 8.91
N VAL A 189 -10.86 1.31 7.91
CA VAL A 189 -11.26 1.69 6.55
C VAL A 189 -11.66 0.47 5.72
N VAL A 190 -10.84 -0.58 5.71
CA VAL A 190 -11.00 -1.70 4.75
C VAL A 190 -11.68 -2.94 5.34
N GLY A 191 -11.90 -2.96 6.66
CA GLY A 191 -12.36 -4.13 7.40
C GLY A 191 -11.20 -5.01 7.88
N GLN A 192 -11.53 -6.20 8.38
CA GLN A 192 -10.54 -7.09 8.97
C GLN A 192 -9.65 -7.71 7.90
N ILE A 193 -8.37 -7.34 7.94
CA ILE A 193 -7.28 -7.88 7.11
C ILE A 193 -6.13 -8.36 8.00
N GLU A 194 -5.16 -9.09 7.43
CA GLU A 194 -3.96 -9.43 8.18
C GLU A 194 -3.17 -8.17 8.57
N GLY A 195 -2.72 -8.13 9.81
CA GLY A 195 -1.91 -7.04 10.34
C GLY A 195 -0.61 -7.58 10.91
N ALA A 196 0.53 -7.02 10.46
CA ALA A 196 1.82 -7.26 11.06
C ALA A 196 2.24 -6.04 11.87
N ILE A 197 1.92 -6.04 13.16
CA ILE A 197 2.32 -4.98 14.09
C ILE A 197 3.76 -5.26 14.50
N VAL A 198 4.72 -4.54 13.89
CA VAL A 198 6.16 -4.74 14.12
C VAL A 198 6.72 -3.80 15.19
N LYS A 199 5.94 -2.81 15.59
CA LYS A 199 6.25 -1.90 16.71
C LYS A 199 4.97 -1.34 17.33
N ARG A 200 5.08 -0.84 18.57
CA ARG A 200 3.97 -0.21 19.29
C ARG A 200 4.36 1.20 19.69
N ASN A 201 3.42 2.11 19.53
CA ASN A 201 3.61 3.51 19.86
C ASN A 201 3.90 3.70 21.36
N ILE A 202 4.86 4.57 21.66
CA ILE A 202 5.07 5.21 22.96
C ILE A 202 4.85 6.72 22.81
N SER A 203 5.34 7.29 21.71
CA SER A 203 5.10 8.66 21.28
C SER A 203 5.41 8.81 19.80
N PHE A 204 5.22 10.00 19.22
CA PHE A 204 5.50 10.28 17.80
C PHE A 204 6.92 9.88 17.35
N HIS A 205 7.91 9.94 18.24
CA HIS A 205 9.33 9.62 17.99
C HIS A 205 9.86 8.46 18.83
N SER A 206 8.99 7.66 19.47
CA SER A 206 9.41 6.56 20.33
C SER A 206 8.47 5.38 20.20
N ALA A 207 9.04 4.18 20.14
CA ALA A 207 8.28 2.92 20.02
C ALA A 207 8.97 1.77 20.75
N ALA A 208 8.17 0.83 21.24
CA ALA A 208 8.63 -0.52 21.54
C ALA A 208 8.61 -1.34 20.24
N THR A 209 9.76 -1.74 19.74
CA THR A 209 9.92 -2.38 18.44
C THR A 209 10.41 -3.82 18.54
N MET A 210 10.02 -4.66 17.58
CA MET A 210 10.67 -5.95 17.35
C MET A 210 12.10 -5.75 16.86
N THR A 211 12.93 -6.80 16.92
CA THR A 211 14.18 -6.82 16.15
C THR A 211 13.85 -7.01 14.66
N PRO A 212 14.72 -6.54 13.73
CA PRO A 212 14.45 -6.67 12.30
C PRO A 212 14.16 -8.10 11.84
N GLU A 213 14.94 -9.07 12.34
CA GLU A 213 14.73 -10.49 12.00
C GLU A 213 13.36 -11.00 12.46
N THR A 214 12.95 -10.68 13.68
CA THR A 214 11.63 -11.06 14.22
C THR A 214 10.50 -10.40 13.41
N GLY A 215 10.65 -9.12 13.06
CA GLY A 215 9.68 -8.40 12.23
C GLY A 215 9.52 -9.01 10.84
N GLN A 216 10.63 -9.33 10.18
CA GLN A 216 10.65 -9.99 8.88
C GLN A 216 9.95 -11.36 8.92
N GLN A 217 10.26 -12.20 9.90
CA GLN A 217 9.59 -13.48 10.06
C GLN A 217 8.08 -13.30 10.25
N TYR A 218 7.68 -12.36 11.10
CA TYR A 218 6.27 -12.09 11.36
C TYR A 218 5.53 -11.59 10.12
N ILE A 219 6.14 -10.69 9.33
CA ILE A 219 5.61 -10.22 8.05
C ILE A 219 5.43 -11.38 7.07
N ARG A 220 6.43 -12.28 6.93
CA ARG A 220 6.34 -13.46 6.07
C ARG A 220 5.14 -14.35 6.43
N GLU A 221 4.96 -14.63 7.72
CA GLU A 221 3.85 -15.44 8.21
C GLU A 221 2.49 -14.79 7.91
N ARG A 222 2.37 -13.46 8.14
CA ARG A 222 1.14 -12.70 7.85
C ARG A 222 0.86 -12.61 6.36
N ALA A 223 1.86 -12.37 5.53
CA ALA A 223 1.72 -12.32 4.08
C ALA A 223 1.26 -13.67 3.51
N ARG A 224 1.82 -14.79 4.01
CA ARG A 224 1.36 -16.13 3.65
C ARG A 224 -0.11 -16.34 4.01
N ALA A 225 -0.50 -16.02 5.24
CA ALA A 225 -1.88 -16.15 5.69
C ALA A 225 -2.84 -15.27 4.88
N ALA A 226 -2.45 -14.02 4.60
CA ALA A 226 -3.23 -13.06 3.82
C ALA A 226 -3.49 -13.55 2.40
N VAL A 227 -2.45 -13.97 1.68
CA VAL A 227 -2.59 -14.41 0.28
C VAL A 227 -3.31 -15.76 0.18
N ALA A 228 -3.09 -16.68 1.12
CA ALA A 228 -3.83 -17.95 1.19
C ALA A 228 -5.35 -17.70 1.39
N ASN A 229 -5.72 -16.69 2.16
CA ASN A 229 -7.10 -16.33 2.47
C ASN A 229 -7.67 -15.19 1.62
N ARG A 230 -6.98 -14.76 0.55
CA ARG A 230 -7.32 -13.56 -0.25
C ARG A 230 -8.78 -13.48 -0.70
N ALA A 231 -9.43 -14.59 -0.95
CA ALA A 231 -10.84 -14.63 -1.35
C ALA A 231 -11.83 -14.16 -0.26
N ARG A 232 -11.39 -14.06 1.00
CA ARG A 232 -12.21 -13.59 2.13
C ARG A 232 -12.24 -12.06 2.21
N TYR A 233 -11.24 -11.36 1.65
CA TYR A 233 -11.14 -9.91 1.73
C TYR A 233 -11.90 -9.26 0.58
N ARG A 234 -12.45 -8.07 0.85
CA ARG A 234 -13.25 -7.32 -0.12
C ARG A 234 -12.50 -6.05 -0.56
N PRO A 235 -12.54 -5.71 -1.85
CA PRO A 235 -12.04 -4.42 -2.30
C PRO A 235 -12.78 -3.26 -1.61
N TYR A 236 -12.04 -2.31 -1.06
CA TYR A 236 -12.62 -1.09 -0.50
C TYR A 236 -13.01 -0.12 -1.63
N ARG A 237 -14.29 0.13 -1.81
CA ARG A 237 -14.81 0.96 -2.89
C ARG A 237 -15.49 2.20 -2.33
N LEU A 238 -15.11 3.36 -2.87
CA LEU A 238 -15.80 4.62 -2.60
C LEU A 238 -16.96 4.81 -3.57
N THR A 239 -18.03 5.44 -3.07
CA THR A 239 -19.13 5.91 -3.94
C THR A 239 -18.68 7.16 -4.67
N ALA A 240 -18.86 7.18 -5.98
CA ALA A 240 -18.59 8.33 -6.83
C ALA A 240 -19.79 9.33 -6.78
N PRO A 241 -19.55 10.63 -6.97
CA PRO A 241 -18.25 11.28 -7.07
C PRO A 241 -17.46 11.22 -5.75
N VAL A 242 -16.14 11.20 -5.83
CA VAL A 242 -15.27 11.14 -4.64
C VAL A 242 -14.87 12.55 -4.22
N ARG A 243 -15.23 12.93 -3.00
CA ARG A 243 -14.80 14.18 -2.38
C ARG A 243 -13.49 13.97 -1.64
N LEU A 244 -12.53 14.82 -1.93
CA LEU A 244 -11.28 14.94 -1.20
C LEU A 244 -11.28 16.26 -0.45
N ASP A 245 -11.19 16.20 0.87
CA ASP A 245 -10.97 17.37 1.71
C ASP A 245 -9.52 17.36 2.20
N LEU A 246 -8.80 18.45 1.96
CA LEU A 246 -7.44 18.67 2.43
C LEU A 246 -7.41 19.83 3.42
N THR A 247 -6.76 19.61 4.56
CA THR A 247 -6.43 20.67 5.53
C THR A 247 -4.92 20.85 5.55
N PHE A 248 -4.47 22.08 5.34
CA PHE A 248 -3.07 22.46 5.33
C PHE A 248 -2.62 23.04 6.67
N LYS A 249 -1.35 22.90 6.99
CA LYS A 249 -0.72 23.55 8.15
C LYS A 249 -0.57 25.06 7.98
N ASN A 250 -0.56 25.54 6.72
CA ASN A 250 -0.48 26.93 6.36
C ASN A 250 -1.67 27.31 5.45
N TYR A 251 -2.13 28.57 5.50
CA TYR A 251 -3.28 29.04 4.72
C TYR A 251 -2.97 29.18 3.21
N ARG A 252 -1.71 29.49 2.85
CA ARG A 252 -1.33 29.82 1.46
C ARG A 252 -1.62 28.73 0.43
N PRO A 253 -1.38 27.44 0.70
CA PRO A 253 -1.80 26.40 -0.25
C PRO A 253 -3.30 26.39 -0.52
N ALA A 254 -4.13 26.52 0.52
CA ALA A 254 -5.59 26.56 0.36
C ALA A 254 -6.05 27.79 -0.45
N GLU A 255 -5.41 28.93 -0.26
CA GLU A 255 -5.70 30.15 -1.01
C GLU A 255 -5.37 30.01 -2.50
N LEU A 256 -4.19 29.49 -2.83
CA LEU A 256 -3.75 29.33 -4.23
C LEU A 256 -4.52 28.24 -4.97
N LEU A 257 -4.77 27.09 -4.32
CA LEU A 257 -5.53 26.01 -4.92
C LEU A 257 -6.98 26.40 -5.25
N ALA A 258 -7.57 27.33 -4.51
CA ALA A 258 -8.91 27.84 -4.78
C ALA A 258 -9.01 28.67 -6.08
N TYR A 259 -7.92 28.99 -6.73
CA TYR A 259 -7.93 29.56 -8.09
C TYR A 259 -8.17 28.50 -9.18
N LEU A 260 -8.06 27.21 -8.86
CA LEU A 260 -8.38 26.14 -9.79
C LEU A 260 -9.90 25.93 -9.91
N PRO A 261 -10.44 25.77 -11.13
CA PRO A 261 -11.91 25.74 -11.37
C PRO A 261 -12.69 24.70 -10.57
N ASN A 262 -12.03 23.59 -10.20
CA ASN A 262 -12.69 22.45 -9.54
C ASN A 262 -12.31 22.34 -8.05
N VAL A 263 -11.78 23.40 -7.46
CA VAL A 263 -11.36 23.43 -6.05
C VAL A 263 -12.14 24.50 -5.31
N GLU A 264 -12.86 24.07 -4.28
CA GLU A 264 -13.57 24.95 -3.35
C GLU A 264 -12.69 25.21 -2.11
N ARG A 265 -12.56 26.46 -1.70
CA ARG A 265 -11.97 26.81 -0.40
C ARG A 265 -13.01 26.64 0.69
N THR A 266 -12.83 25.66 1.57
CA THR A 266 -13.80 25.32 2.61
C THR A 266 -13.53 26.05 3.94
N THR A 267 -12.25 26.33 4.22
CA THR A 267 -11.81 27.09 5.42
C THR A 267 -10.58 27.93 5.08
N ALA A 268 -10.04 28.68 6.04
CA ALA A 268 -8.77 29.40 5.84
C ALA A 268 -7.63 28.48 5.42
N HIS A 269 -7.62 27.23 5.90
CA HIS A 269 -6.58 26.21 5.67
C HIS A 269 -7.07 25.03 4.84
N GLY A 270 -8.35 24.99 4.45
CA GLY A 270 -8.99 23.83 3.84
C GLY A 270 -9.45 24.05 2.42
N VAL A 271 -9.31 23.01 1.61
CA VAL A 271 -9.90 22.93 0.27
C VAL A 271 -10.65 21.62 0.08
N ARG A 272 -11.64 21.66 -0.81
CA ARG A 272 -12.36 20.49 -1.32
C ARG A 272 -12.15 20.37 -2.81
N PHE A 273 -11.80 19.16 -3.24
CA PHE A 273 -11.78 18.74 -4.64
C PHE A 273 -12.79 17.62 -4.83
N VAL A 274 -13.59 17.68 -5.90
CA VAL A 274 -14.56 16.63 -6.23
C VAL A 274 -14.11 15.96 -7.53
N GLY A 275 -13.62 14.73 -7.40
CA GLY A 275 -13.21 13.90 -8.54
C GLY A 275 -14.33 12.95 -8.98
N ARG A 276 -14.34 12.60 -10.27
CA ARG A 276 -15.28 11.60 -10.82
C ARG A 276 -15.08 10.23 -10.14
N ASP A 277 -13.85 9.93 -9.78
CA ASP A 277 -13.42 8.71 -9.12
C ASP A 277 -12.12 8.94 -8.33
N ILE A 278 -11.66 7.91 -7.63
CA ILE A 278 -10.42 7.97 -6.85
C ILE A 278 -9.16 8.14 -7.71
N VAL A 279 -9.17 7.77 -8.97
CA VAL A 279 -8.04 7.95 -9.89
C VAL A 279 -7.83 9.43 -10.21
N GLU A 280 -8.92 10.16 -10.43
CA GLU A 280 -8.87 11.62 -10.61
C GLU A 280 -8.43 12.33 -9.31
N VAL A 281 -8.93 11.90 -8.17
CA VAL A 281 -8.47 12.36 -6.85
C VAL A 281 -6.98 12.08 -6.65
N SER A 282 -6.49 10.89 -7.01
CA SER A 282 -5.07 10.57 -6.92
C SER A 282 -4.21 11.51 -7.76
N ARG A 283 -4.61 11.82 -8.98
CA ARG A 283 -3.89 12.77 -9.84
C ARG A 283 -3.83 14.16 -9.24
N PHE A 284 -4.94 14.62 -8.65
CA PHE A 284 -4.97 15.90 -7.96
C PHE A 284 -4.05 15.90 -6.73
N LEU A 285 -4.04 14.83 -5.94
CA LEU A 285 -3.12 14.67 -4.81
C LEU A 285 -1.65 14.70 -5.27
N GLN A 286 -1.33 14.08 -6.40
CA GLN A 286 0.04 14.12 -6.94
C GLN A 286 0.43 15.55 -7.36
N PHE A 287 -0.50 16.32 -7.93
CA PHE A 287 -0.28 17.72 -8.23
C PHE A 287 -0.02 18.54 -6.96
N VAL A 288 -0.88 18.38 -5.93
CA VAL A 288 -0.76 19.12 -4.66
C VAL A 288 0.56 18.83 -3.93
N ASN A 289 0.97 17.55 -3.90
CA ASN A 289 2.17 17.14 -3.18
C ASN A 289 3.46 17.36 -3.99
N GLY A 290 3.38 17.36 -5.31
CA GLY A 290 4.55 17.41 -6.19
C GLY A 290 4.81 18.76 -6.84
N TYR A 291 3.82 19.67 -6.87
CA TYR A 291 4.03 20.99 -7.50
C TYR A 291 4.87 21.89 -6.60
N SER A 292 5.90 22.45 -7.17
CA SER A 292 6.73 23.50 -6.56
C SER A 292 7.03 24.59 -7.59
N ALA A 293 7.22 25.84 -7.13
CA ALA A 293 7.65 26.94 -7.98
C ALA A 293 9.07 26.71 -8.58
N ASP A 294 9.88 25.90 -7.90
CA ASP A 294 11.25 25.56 -8.28
C ASP A 294 11.32 24.20 -8.98
N LEU A 295 10.38 23.94 -9.91
CA LEU A 295 10.40 22.74 -10.73
C LEU A 295 11.55 22.80 -11.73
N SER A 296 12.72 22.33 -11.34
CA SER A 296 13.83 22.06 -12.25
C SER A 296 14.20 20.58 -12.21
N PRO A 297 14.68 20.03 -13.35
CA PRO A 297 15.09 18.64 -13.43
C PRO A 297 16.27 18.29 -12.53
#